data_707d2687a7e339bf45bd88d262a16d62
#
_entry.id   707d2687a7e339bf45bd88d262a16d62
#
_cell.length_a   1.000
_cell.length_b   1.000
_cell.length_c   1.000
_cell.angle_alpha   90.00
_cell.angle_beta   90.00
_cell.angle_gamma   90.00
#
_symmetry.space_group_name_H-M   'P 1'
#
loop_
_entity.id
_entity.type
_entity.pdbx_description
1 polymer ?
#
loop_
_entity_poly.entity_id
_entity_poly.type
_entity_poly.pdbx_seq_one_letter_code
_entity_poly.pdbx_strand_id
1 'polypeptide(L)'
;PARIVDEVSVGPQLGEENIQAGFSSFVIALAVILLYMVFYYKGAGLVSNLALIANLFFLIGALASLGAALTLPGIAGIVLTIGMAVDANVLIYERIREEMRGGKGLMVAVKDGYSKAYSAIIDANLTTLLTAFVLYSFGSGAIRGFATTLIIGIFTSLFSAIVWTRLVFFSRLENKKPISFYTDMTKNWFTKINVNFI
;
A
#
# COMPACT_ATOMS: atom_id res chain seq x y z
N PRO A 1 9.09 17.92 -41.40
CA PRO A 1 8.81 18.98 -40.43
C PRO A 1 8.30 18.39 -39.14
N ALA A 2 9.08 18.55 -38.04
CA ALA A 2 8.66 18.11 -36.71
C ALA A 2 7.48 18.99 -36.28
N ARG A 3 6.35 18.36 -35.94
CA ARG A 3 5.23 19.03 -35.27
C ARG A 3 5.43 18.94 -33.78
N ILE A 4 5.51 20.09 -33.10
CA ILE A 4 5.34 20.16 -31.65
C ILE A 4 3.88 19.80 -31.37
N VAL A 5 3.66 18.67 -30.71
CA VAL A 5 2.31 18.12 -30.50
C VAL A 5 1.74 18.65 -29.16
N ASP A 6 2.59 19.04 -28.23
CA ASP A 6 2.19 19.66 -26.96
C ASP A 6 3.39 20.36 -26.33
N GLU A 7 3.22 21.60 -25.90
CA GLU A 7 4.22 22.37 -25.15
C GLU A 7 3.52 22.93 -23.89
N VAL A 8 3.63 22.20 -22.79
CA VAL A 8 3.17 22.67 -21.49
C VAL A 8 4.31 23.40 -20.80
N SER A 9 4.42 24.70 -21.01
CA SER A 9 5.36 25.54 -20.27
C SER A 9 4.71 25.97 -18.95
N VAL A 10 5.00 25.23 -17.87
CA VAL A 10 4.63 25.63 -16.51
C VAL A 10 5.72 26.54 -15.98
N GLY A 11 5.38 27.76 -15.57
CA GLY A 11 6.35 28.66 -14.93
C GLY A 11 6.95 28.02 -13.68
N PRO A 12 8.23 28.29 -13.34
CA PRO A 12 8.92 27.67 -12.20
C PRO A 12 8.16 27.80 -10.88
N GLN A 13 7.51 28.93 -10.64
CA GLN A 13 6.72 29.19 -9.43
C GLN A 13 5.47 28.30 -9.32
N LEU A 14 4.73 28.12 -10.42
CA LEU A 14 3.56 27.24 -10.44
C LEU A 14 3.94 25.77 -10.28
N GLY A 15 5.13 25.37 -10.76
CA GLY A 15 5.67 24.03 -10.55
C GLY A 15 5.99 23.78 -9.08
N GLU A 16 6.62 24.73 -8.41
CA GLU A 16 7.00 24.64 -7.00
C GLU A 16 5.76 24.60 -6.07
N GLU A 17 4.78 25.50 -6.30
CA GLU A 17 3.52 25.50 -5.54
C GLU A 17 2.76 24.17 -5.67
N ASN A 18 2.67 23.61 -6.88
CA ASN A 18 2.01 22.33 -7.11
C ASN A 18 2.73 21.15 -6.44
N ILE A 19 4.07 21.14 -6.46
CA ILE A 19 4.87 20.12 -5.79
C ILE A 19 4.69 20.22 -4.27
N GLN A 20 4.71 21.43 -3.72
CA GLN A 20 4.52 21.65 -2.28
C GLN A 20 3.11 21.28 -1.83
N ALA A 21 2.09 21.62 -2.60
CA ALA A 21 0.71 21.23 -2.33
C ALA A 21 0.53 19.69 -2.41
N GLY A 22 1.14 19.05 -3.41
CA GLY A 22 1.15 17.59 -3.55
C GLY A 22 1.84 16.90 -2.38
N PHE A 23 2.99 17.40 -1.96
CA PHE A 23 3.73 16.86 -0.82
C PHE A 23 2.97 17.05 0.51
N SER A 24 2.37 18.21 0.73
CA SER A 24 1.55 18.47 1.91
C SER A 24 0.35 17.54 2.00
N SER A 25 -0.36 17.35 0.88
CA SER A 25 -1.49 16.42 0.78
C SER A 25 -1.06 14.98 1.05
N PHE A 26 0.10 14.58 0.53
CA PHE A 26 0.71 13.28 0.79
C PHE A 26 0.98 13.06 2.29
N VAL A 27 1.62 14.01 2.97
CA VAL A 27 1.94 13.91 4.40
C VAL A 27 0.66 13.82 5.24
N ILE A 28 -0.36 14.60 4.93
CA ILE A 28 -1.66 14.56 5.62
C ILE A 28 -2.32 13.19 5.41
N ALA A 29 -2.41 12.71 4.18
CA ALA A 29 -2.99 11.41 3.87
C ALA A 29 -2.25 10.27 4.60
N LEU A 30 -0.91 10.31 4.59
CA LEU A 30 -0.08 9.33 5.29
C LEU A 30 -0.37 9.34 6.79
N ALA A 31 -0.41 10.53 7.42
CA ALA A 31 -0.69 10.66 8.85
C ALA A 31 -2.07 10.09 9.21
N VAL A 32 -3.10 10.38 8.43
CA VAL A 32 -4.46 9.86 8.64
C VAL A 32 -4.48 8.33 8.54
N ILE A 33 -3.80 7.76 7.54
CA ILE A 33 -3.71 6.31 7.35
C ILE A 33 -2.97 5.65 8.53
N LEU A 34 -1.84 6.19 8.95
CA LEU A 34 -1.07 5.65 10.08
C LEU A 34 -1.90 5.65 11.37
N LEU A 35 -2.60 6.74 11.66
CA LEU A 35 -3.50 6.84 12.80
C LEU A 35 -4.66 5.84 12.71
N TYR A 36 -5.31 5.75 11.55
CA TYR A 36 -6.39 4.79 11.32
C TYR A 36 -5.94 3.35 11.57
N MET A 37 -4.79 2.95 11.05
CA MET A 37 -4.26 1.59 11.20
C MET A 37 -4.00 1.24 12.67
N VAL A 38 -3.43 2.16 13.45
CA VAL A 38 -3.20 1.93 14.90
C VAL A 38 -4.52 1.88 15.65
N PHE A 39 -5.44 2.80 15.36
CA PHE A 39 -6.74 2.86 16.02
C PHE A 39 -7.56 1.60 15.75
N TYR A 40 -7.59 1.11 14.52
CA TYR A 40 -8.44 -0.01 14.11
C TYR A 40 -7.81 -1.38 14.43
N TYR A 41 -6.53 -1.58 14.12
CA TYR A 41 -5.83 -2.88 14.25
C TYR A 41 -4.89 -2.98 15.44
N LYS A 42 -4.73 -1.92 16.23
CA LYS A 42 -3.89 -1.89 17.44
C LYS A 42 -2.44 -2.37 17.15
N GLY A 43 -2.05 -3.51 17.74
CA GLY A 43 -0.70 -4.06 17.57
C GLY A 43 -0.36 -4.45 16.13
N ALA A 44 -1.30 -5.03 15.39
CA ALA A 44 -1.13 -5.34 13.97
C ALA A 44 -1.02 -4.07 13.13
N GLY A 45 -1.73 -3.00 13.49
CA GLY A 45 -1.61 -1.69 12.86
C GLY A 45 -0.21 -1.08 13.00
N LEU A 46 0.46 -1.24 14.13
CA LEU A 46 1.84 -0.82 14.29
C LEU A 46 2.79 -1.59 13.35
N VAL A 47 2.58 -2.89 13.17
CA VAL A 47 3.36 -3.69 12.22
C VAL A 47 3.13 -3.22 10.79
N SER A 48 1.88 -2.93 10.41
CA SER A 48 1.56 -2.34 9.10
C SER A 48 2.22 -0.98 8.89
N ASN A 49 2.22 -0.12 9.90
CA ASN A 49 2.84 1.20 9.82
C ASN A 49 4.36 1.10 9.61
N LEU A 50 5.02 0.19 10.31
CA LEU A 50 6.43 -0.09 10.08
C LEU A 50 6.69 -0.65 8.67
N ALA A 51 5.82 -1.54 8.18
CA ALA A 51 5.90 -2.05 6.82
C ALA A 51 5.71 -0.95 5.78
N LEU A 52 4.80 -0.01 6.03
CA LEU A 52 4.55 1.13 5.14
C LEU A 52 5.75 2.09 5.08
N ILE A 53 6.37 2.38 6.22
CA ILE A 53 7.60 3.19 6.28
C ILE A 53 8.73 2.48 5.53
N ALA A 54 8.90 1.17 5.74
CA ALA A 54 9.89 0.38 5.00
C ALA A 54 9.59 0.36 3.49
N ASN A 55 8.32 0.24 3.10
CA ASN A 55 7.91 0.33 1.70
C ASN A 55 8.30 1.67 1.06
N LEU A 56 8.04 2.79 1.75
CA LEU A 56 8.46 4.12 1.29
C LEU A 56 9.97 4.21 1.13
N PHE A 57 10.72 3.68 2.08
CA PHE A 57 12.18 3.66 2.01
C PHE A 57 12.66 2.87 0.79
N PHE A 58 12.11 1.67 0.53
CA PHE A 58 12.45 0.87 -0.63
C PHE A 58 12.03 1.54 -1.94
N LEU A 59 10.84 2.14 -1.99
CA LEU A 59 10.34 2.84 -3.16
C LEU A 59 11.22 4.03 -3.54
N ILE A 60 11.51 4.91 -2.57
CA ILE A 60 12.36 6.08 -2.80
C ILE A 60 13.79 5.65 -3.15
N GLY A 61 14.32 4.64 -2.45
CA GLY A 61 15.64 4.09 -2.74
C GLY A 61 15.74 3.52 -4.15
N ALA A 62 14.72 2.78 -4.61
CA ALA A 62 14.67 2.23 -5.96
C ALA A 62 14.56 3.32 -7.02
N LEU A 63 13.68 4.32 -6.82
CA LEU A 63 13.54 5.47 -7.72
C LEU A 63 14.85 6.26 -7.84
N ALA A 64 15.51 6.53 -6.72
CA ALA A 64 16.81 7.22 -6.70
C ALA A 64 17.90 6.41 -7.40
N SER A 65 17.97 5.10 -7.16
CA SER A 65 18.95 4.20 -7.78
C SER A 65 18.80 4.12 -9.30
N LEU A 66 17.57 4.21 -9.80
CA LEU A 66 17.28 4.20 -11.23
C LEU A 66 17.41 5.58 -11.88
N GLY A 67 17.74 6.63 -11.13
CA GLY A 67 17.79 8.01 -11.62
C GLY A 67 16.43 8.51 -12.13
N ALA A 68 15.33 7.97 -11.62
CA ALA A 68 13.99 8.34 -12.05
C ALA A 68 13.66 9.78 -11.61
N ALA A 69 13.30 10.63 -12.57
CA ALA A 69 12.85 11.99 -12.26
C ALA A 69 11.50 11.95 -11.54
N LEU A 70 11.43 12.57 -10.36
CA LEU A 70 10.20 12.70 -9.62
C LEU A 70 9.33 13.81 -10.23
N THR A 71 8.38 13.42 -11.04
CA THR A 71 7.39 14.32 -11.65
C THR A 71 6.16 14.47 -10.76
N LEU A 72 5.33 15.49 -10.97
CA LEU A 72 4.07 15.64 -10.24
C LEU A 72 3.15 14.41 -10.36
N PRO A 73 2.93 13.80 -11.54
CA PRO A 73 2.25 12.52 -11.63
C PRO A 73 3.00 11.36 -10.97
N GLY A 74 4.33 11.40 -10.89
CA GLY A 74 5.13 10.43 -10.13
C GLY A 74 4.82 10.48 -8.64
N ILE A 75 4.66 11.67 -8.06
CA ILE A 75 4.21 11.85 -6.66
C ILE A 75 2.80 11.24 -6.47
N ALA A 76 1.88 11.48 -7.39
CA ALA A 76 0.56 10.86 -7.37
C ALA A 76 0.64 9.32 -7.41
N GLY A 77 1.59 8.76 -8.17
CA GLY A 77 1.91 7.33 -8.18
C GLY A 77 2.38 6.82 -6.81
N ILE A 78 3.20 7.57 -6.10
CA ILE A 78 3.62 7.24 -4.72
C ILE A 78 2.40 7.18 -3.80
N VAL A 79 1.54 8.20 -3.82
CA VAL A 79 0.33 8.24 -2.98
C VAL A 79 -0.58 7.05 -3.27
N LEU A 80 -0.77 6.71 -4.54
CA LEU A 80 -1.59 5.57 -4.96
C LEU A 80 -0.99 4.25 -4.44
N THR A 81 0.30 4.03 -4.59
CA THR A 81 0.96 2.79 -4.13
C THR A 81 0.94 2.63 -2.62
N ILE A 82 0.97 3.73 -1.86
CA ILE A 82 0.79 3.70 -0.40
C ILE A 82 -0.61 3.20 -0.04
N GLY A 83 -1.64 3.71 -0.71
CA GLY A 83 -3.01 3.23 -0.52
C GLY A 83 -3.13 1.73 -0.78
N MET A 84 -2.58 1.25 -1.88
CA MET A 84 -2.56 -0.18 -2.22
C MET A 84 -1.76 -1.03 -1.23
N ALA A 85 -0.64 -0.52 -0.71
CA ALA A 85 0.16 -1.22 0.31
C ALA A 85 -0.60 -1.40 1.62
N VAL A 86 -1.35 -0.38 2.03
CA VAL A 86 -2.20 -0.46 3.23
C VAL A 86 -3.35 -1.42 3.00
N ASP A 87 -4.00 -1.38 1.84
CA ASP A 87 -5.10 -2.27 1.49
C ASP A 87 -4.69 -3.75 1.53
N ALA A 88 -3.50 -4.09 1.02
CA ALA A 88 -2.94 -5.43 1.13
C ALA A 88 -2.82 -5.89 2.60
N ASN A 89 -2.34 -5.02 3.49
CA ASN A 89 -2.25 -5.33 4.92
C ASN A 89 -3.63 -5.49 5.57
N VAL A 90 -4.58 -4.61 5.24
CA VAL A 90 -5.97 -4.67 5.70
C VAL A 90 -6.61 -6.01 5.29
N LEU A 91 -6.44 -6.42 4.04
CA LEU A 91 -6.97 -7.69 3.53
C LEU A 91 -6.40 -8.89 4.30
N ILE A 92 -5.09 -8.91 4.57
CA ILE A 92 -4.45 -9.95 5.37
C ILE A 92 -5.04 -9.96 6.78
N TYR A 93 -5.17 -8.80 7.43
CA TYR A 93 -5.63 -8.72 8.82
C TYR A 93 -7.10 -9.10 8.96
N GLU A 94 -7.96 -8.72 8.02
CA GLU A 94 -9.36 -9.15 8.04
C GLU A 94 -9.48 -10.67 7.83
N ARG A 95 -8.66 -11.27 6.96
CA ARG A 95 -8.60 -12.73 6.83
C ARG A 95 -8.12 -13.42 8.12
N ILE A 96 -7.12 -12.89 8.80
CA ILE A 96 -6.67 -13.40 10.10
C ILE A 96 -7.82 -13.29 11.13
N ARG A 97 -8.52 -12.17 11.19
CA ARG A 97 -9.67 -11.96 12.08
C ARG A 97 -10.81 -12.96 11.79
N GLU A 98 -11.09 -13.22 10.53
CA GLU A 98 -12.06 -14.21 10.09
C GLU A 98 -11.71 -15.62 10.59
N GLU A 99 -10.44 -16.03 10.40
CA GLU A 99 -9.96 -17.33 10.88
C GLU A 99 -10.00 -17.44 12.43
N MET A 100 -9.68 -16.37 13.14
CA MET A 100 -9.79 -16.31 14.60
C MET A 100 -11.26 -16.40 15.07
N ARG A 101 -12.20 -15.77 14.37
CA ARG A 101 -13.64 -15.90 14.64
C ARG A 101 -14.14 -17.33 14.41
N GLY A 102 -13.54 -18.06 13.48
CA GLY A 102 -13.77 -19.48 13.23
C GLY A 102 -13.22 -20.40 14.32
N GLY A 103 -12.65 -19.86 15.42
CA GLY A 103 -12.15 -20.62 16.56
C GLY A 103 -10.72 -21.13 16.43
N LYS A 104 -9.98 -20.71 15.40
CA LYS A 104 -8.57 -21.11 15.24
C LYS A 104 -7.66 -20.36 16.20
N GLY A 105 -6.65 -21.04 16.69
CA GLY A 105 -5.58 -20.42 17.49
C GLY A 105 -4.79 -19.40 16.65
N LEU A 106 -4.21 -18.39 17.30
CA LEU A 106 -3.61 -17.22 16.66
C LEU A 106 -2.53 -17.59 15.61
N MET A 107 -1.65 -18.56 15.90
CA MET A 107 -0.60 -19.00 14.98
C MET A 107 -1.18 -19.58 13.68
N VAL A 108 -2.22 -20.41 13.81
CA VAL A 108 -2.90 -21.03 12.66
C VAL A 108 -3.68 -19.97 11.88
N ALA A 109 -4.38 -19.08 12.59
CA ALA A 109 -5.14 -17.99 11.97
C ALA A 109 -4.24 -17.06 11.16
N VAL A 110 -3.05 -16.72 11.67
CA VAL A 110 -2.08 -15.91 10.92
C VAL A 110 -1.61 -16.66 9.66
N LYS A 111 -1.22 -17.94 9.78
CA LYS A 111 -0.78 -18.74 8.63
C LYS A 111 -1.85 -18.83 7.55
N ASP A 112 -3.07 -19.16 7.95
CA ASP A 112 -4.19 -19.33 7.02
C ASP A 112 -4.67 -18.01 6.43
N GLY A 113 -4.67 -16.93 7.22
CA GLY A 113 -5.00 -15.58 6.77
C GLY A 113 -4.09 -15.09 5.66
N TYR A 114 -2.76 -15.24 5.82
CA TYR A 114 -1.81 -14.93 4.74
C TYR A 114 -2.04 -15.79 3.50
N SER A 115 -2.23 -17.10 3.68
CA SER A 115 -2.45 -18.03 2.56
C SER A 115 -3.71 -17.68 1.76
N LYS A 116 -4.81 -17.33 2.44
CA LYS A 116 -6.08 -17.00 1.80
C LYS A 116 -6.10 -15.61 1.18
N ALA A 117 -5.38 -14.64 1.77
CA ALA A 117 -5.28 -13.29 1.22
C ALA A 117 -4.36 -13.22 -0.01
N TYR A 118 -3.40 -14.14 -0.13
CA TYR A 118 -2.32 -14.07 -1.13
C TYR A 118 -2.82 -13.97 -2.56
N SER A 119 -3.74 -14.84 -2.99
CA SER A 119 -4.25 -14.83 -4.36
C SER A 119 -4.95 -13.52 -4.69
N ALA A 120 -5.83 -13.03 -3.80
CA ALA A 120 -6.56 -11.78 -4.03
C ALA A 120 -5.62 -10.57 -4.12
N ILE A 121 -4.55 -10.53 -3.29
CA ILE A 121 -3.55 -9.46 -3.33
C ILE A 121 -2.76 -9.51 -4.65
N ILE A 122 -2.33 -10.70 -5.08
CA ILE A 122 -1.58 -10.85 -6.34
C ILE A 122 -2.46 -10.49 -7.53
N ASP A 123 -3.70 -10.96 -7.58
CA ASP A 123 -4.61 -10.70 -8.69
C ASP A 123 -4.91 -9.20 -8.84
N ALA A 124 -5.18 -8.50 -7.73
CA ALA A 124 -5.42 -7.07 -7.73
C ALA A 124 -4.19 -6.26 -8.20
N ASN A 125 -3.01 -6.66 -7.74
CA ASN A 125 -1.77 -5.97 -8.13
C ASN A 125 -1.33 -6.32 -9.56
N LEU A 126 -1.62 -7.54 -10.04
CA LEU A 126 -1.30 -7.95 -11.41
C LEU A 126 -2.07 -7.13 -12.45
N THR A 127 -3.36 -6.89 -12.24
CA THR A 127 -4.16 -6.04 -13.14
C THR A 127 -3.64 -4.62 -13.20
N THR A 128 -3.28 -4.04 -12.05
CA THR A 128 -2.69 -2.70 -11.97
C THR A 128 -1.31 -2.67 -12.63
N LEU A 129 -0.50 -3.70 -12.44
CA LEU A 129 0.83 -3.83 -13.05
C LEU A 129 0.76 -3.90 -14.58
N LEU A 130 -0.20 -4.65 -15.13
CA LEU A 130 -0.44 -4.70 -16.59
C LEU A 130 -0.78 -3.31 -17.14
N THR A 131 -1.68 -2.58 -16.47
CA THR A 131 -2.01 -1.20 -16.82
C THR A 131 -0.79 -0.29 -16.77
N ALA A 132 0.02 -0.42 -15.73
CA ALA A 132 1.25 0.37 -15.57
C ALA A 132 2.27 0.07 -16.69
N PHE A 133 2.41 -1.19 -17.12
CA PHE A 133 3.27 -1.54 -18.26
C PHE A 133 2.78 -0.93 -19.57
N VAL A 134 1.47 -0.90 -19.82
CA VAL A 134 0.89 -0.23 -20.99
C VAL A 134 1.20 1.27 -20.93
N LEU A 135 0.98 1.92 -19.80
CA LEU A 135 1.30 3.35 -19.61
C LEU A 135 2.80 3.63 -19.75
N TYR A 136 3.66 2.72 -19.30
CA TYR A 136 5.11 2.86 -19.48
C TYR A 136 5.54 2.75 -20.95
N SER A 137 4.93 1.82 -21.69
CA SER A 137 5.30 1.52 -23.08
C SER A 137 4.80 2.59 -24.06
N PHE A 138 3.58 3.09 -23.86
CA PHE A 138 2.93 4.03 -24.78
C PHE A 138 2.91 5.46 -24.26
N GLY A 139 3.14 5.68 -22.96
CA GLY A 139 3.18 6.99 -22.36
C GLY A 139 4.48 7.74 -22.65
N SER A 140 4.40 9.05 -22.63
CA SER A 140 5.55 9.94 -22.75
C SER A 140 5.64 10.89 -21.55
N GLY A 141 6.83 11.44 -21.30
CA GLY A 141 7.05 12.47 -20.28
C GLY A 141 6.46 12.10 -18.91
N ALA A 142 5.51 12.87 -18.44
CA ALA A 142 4.88 12.76 -17.12
C ALA A 142 4.13 11.44 -16.90
N ILE A 143 3.47 10.90 -17.93
CA ILE A 143 2.74 9.63 -17.87
C ILE A 143 3.70 8.46 -17.65
N ARG A 144 4.84 8.47 -18.32
CA ARG A 144 5.88 7.46 -18.14
C ARG A 144 6.50 7.52 -16.74
N GLY A 145 6.69 8.73 -16.19
CA GLY A 145 7.13 8.93 -14.80
C GLY A 145 6.16 8.33 -13.79
N PHE A 146 4.86 8.58 -13.95
CA PHE A 146 3.81 7.95 -13.14
C PHE A 146 3.86 6.42 -13.23
N ALA A 147 3.91 5.87 -14.45
CA ALA A 147 3.95 4.42 -14.66
C ALA A 147 5.18 3.77 -14.03
N THR A 148 6.36 4.41 -14.11
CA THR A 148 7.60 3.95 -13.47
C THR A 148 7.43 3.85 -11.95
N THR A 149 6.90 4.91 -11.34
CA THR A 149 6.65 4.94 -9.89
C THR A 149 5.64 3.87 -9.48
N LEU A 150 4.59 3.67 -10.27
CA LEU A 150 3.56 2.67 -10.01
C LEU A 150 4.12 1.24 -10.09
N ILE A 151 4.92 0.92 -11.12
CA ILE A 151 5.56 -0.41 -11.26
C ILE A 151 6.45 -0.70 -10.05
N ILE A 152 7.37 0.19 -9.73
CA ILE A 152 8.30 0.02 -8.61
C ILE A 152 7.51 -0.08 -7.29
N GLY A 153 6.51 0.79 -7.11
CA GLY A 153 5.67 0.82 -5.93
C GLY A 153 4.89 -0.47 -5.69
N ILE A 154 4.38 -1.11 -6.74
CA ILE A 154 3.70 -2.41 -6.63
C ILE A 154 4.68 -3.48 -6.12
N PHE A 155 5.89 -3.58 -6.67
CA PHE A 155 6.87 -4.57 -6.22
C PHE A 155 7.30 -4.33 -4.77
N THR A 156 7.59 -3.09 -4.39
CA THR A 156 8.00 -2.75 -3.03
C THR A 156 6.86 -2.94 -2.02
N SER A 157 5.61 -2.64 -2.40
CA SER A 157 4.44 -2.85 -1.56
C SER A 157 4.13 -4.33 -1.34
N LEU A 158 4.19 -5.16 -2.38
CA LEU A 158 4.02 -6.61 -2.26
C LEU A 158 5.09 -7.22 -1.35
N PHE A 159 6.35 -6.82 -1.51
CA PHE A 159 7.43 -7.27 -0.65
C PHE A 159 7.16 -6.88 0.82
N SER A 160 6.82 -5.62 1.07
CA SER A 160 6.58 -5.13 2.42
C SER A 160 5.35 -5.75 3.06
N ALA A 161 4.23 -5.86 2.34
CA ALA A 161 2.98 -6.38 2.87
C ALA A 161 3.00 -7.91 3.07
N ILE A 162 3.64 -8.67 2.18
CA ILE A 162 3.59 -10.14 2.21
C ILE A 162 4.80 -10.71 2.95
N VAL A 163 6.01 -10.26 2.62
CA VAL A 163 7.24 -10.85 3.15
C VAL A 163 7.59 -10.23 4.50
N TRP A 164 7.72 -8.92 4.55
CA TRP A 164 8.22 -8.23 5.74
C TRP A 164 7.25 -8.32 6.92
N THR A 165 5.96 -8.06 6.72
CA THR A 165 4.96 -8.18 7.80
C THR A 165 4.82 -9.62 8.28
N ARG A 166 4.85 -10.59 7.37
CA ARG A 166 4.81 -12.02 7.72
C ARG A 166 5.97 -12.42 8.62
N LEU A 167 7.18 -11.98 8.29
CA LEU A 167 8.39 -12.25 9.09
C LEU A 167 8.23 -11.68 10.50
N VAL A 168 7.76 -10.45 10.63
CA VAL A 168 7.53 -9.79 11.92
C VAL A 168 6.50 -10.54 12.76
N PHE A 169 5.37 -10.96 12.14
CA PHE A 169 4.34 -11.70 12.85
C PHE A 169 4.85 -13.07 13.34
N PHE A 170 5.51 -13.85 12.48
CA PHE A 170 6.03 -15.15 12.87
C PHE A 170 7.10 -15.02 13.96
N SER A 171 8.05 -14.10 13.83
CA SER A 171 9.07 -13.85 14.85
C SER A 171 8.46 -13.45 16.21
N ARG A 172 7.41 -12.63 16.21
CA ARG A 172 6.70 -12.25 17.43
C ARG A 172 5.96 -13.42 18.07
N LEU A 173 5.29 -14.24 17.26
CA LEU A 173 4.52 -15.39 17.74
C LEU A 173 5.42 -16.49 18.29
N GLU A 174 6.55 -16.78 17.66
CA GLU A 174 7.57 -17.72 18.17
C GLU A 174 8.13 -17.27 19.52
N ASN A 175 8.33 -15.97 19.69
CA ASN A 175 8.77 -15.38 20.96
C ASN A 175 7.64 -15.23 22.01
N LYS A 176 6.48 -15.87 21.81
CA LYS A 176 5.32 -15.82 22.70
C LYS A 176 4.83 -14.39 23.01
N LYS A 177 5.02 -13.44 22.09
CA LYS A 177 4.54 -12.06 22.21
C LYS A 177 3.29 -11.91 21.34
N PRO A 178 2.07 -12.09 21.88
CA PRO A 178 0.84 -12.02 21.09
C PRO A 178 0.65 -10.62 20.53
N ILE A 179 0.14 -10.55 19.29
CA ILE A 179 -0.19 -9.31 18.63
C ILE A 179 -1.71 -9.22 18.55
N SER A 180 -2.27 -8.09 18.95
CA SER A 180 -3.70 -7.82 18.82
C SER A 180 -4.02 -7.35 17.42
N PHE A 181 -5.09 -7.91 16.82
CA PHE A 181 -5.62 -7.55 15.49
C PHE A 181 -6.90 -6.72 15.57
N TYR A 182 -7.33 -6.32 16.75
CA TYR A 182 -8.52 -5.49 16.96
C TYR A 182 -8.40 -4.68 18.24
N THR A 183 -9.11 -3.56 18.27
CA THR A 183 -9.38 -2.80 19.48
C THR A 183 -10.72 -3.30 20.08
N ASP A 184 -10.93 -3.16 21.38
CA ASP A 184 -12.17 -3.59 22.01
C ASP A 184 -13.42 -2.96 21.37
N MET A 185 -13.29 -1.73 20.87
CA MET A 185 -14.34 -1.04 20.12
C MET A 185 -14.58 -1.63 18.72
N THR A 186 -13.54 -2.12 18.04
CA THR A 186 -13.62 -2.61 16.65
C THR A 186 -13.85 -4.11 16.54
N LYS A 187 -13.81 -4.83 17.67
CA LYS A 187 -13.97 -6.29 17.72
C LYS A 187 -15.25 -6.78 17.04
N ASN A 188 -16.35 -6.05 17.21
CA ASN A 188 -17.67 -6.41 16.70
C ASN A 188 -18.15 -5.52 15.54
N TRP A 189 -17.32 -4.63 15.01
CA TRP A 189 -17.67 -3.85 13.84
C TRP A 189 -17.80 -4.77 12.62
N PHE A 190 -18.84 -4.55 11.83
CA PHE A 190 -19.18 -5.35 10.65
C PHE A 190 -19.55 -6.83 10.88
N THR A 191 -19.70 -7.29 12.14
CA THR A 191 -20.14 -8.68 12.42
C THR A 191 -21.64 -8.89 12.26
N LYS A 192 -22.43 -7.81 12.19
CA LYS A 192 -23.91 -7.86 12.12
C LYS A 192 -24.49 -7.43 10.77
N ILE A 193 -23.69 -7.28 9.75
CA ILE A 193 -24.21 -7.00 8.41
C ILE A 193 -24.69 -8.33 7.82
N ASN A 194 -25.94 -8.69 8.14
CA ASN A 194 -26.67 -9.73 7.41
C ASN A 194 -27.08 -9.15 6.05
N VAL A 195 -26.24 -9.27 5.07
CA VAL A 195 -26.63 -9.02 3.68
C VAL A 195 -27.32 -10.28 3.20
N ASN A 196 -28.66 -10.34 3.34
CA ASN A 196 -29.46 -11.33 2.64
C ASN A 196 -29.35 -11.01 1.14
N PHE A 197 -28.47 -11.70 0.46
CA PHE A 197 -28.54 -11.79 -0.99
C PHE A 197 -29.72 -12.71 -1.32
N ILE A 198 -30.85 -12.12 -1.76
CA ILE A 198 -31.96 -12.81 -2.41
C ILE A 198 -31.59 -13.02 -3.87
#